data_0d8a3f2468d771dfb7db3d28c7894c0d
#
_entry.id   0d8a3f2468d771dfb7db3d28c7894c0d
#
_cell.length_a   1.000
_cell.length_b   1.000
_cell.length_c   1.000
_cell.angle_alpha   90.00
_cell.angle_beta   90.00
_cell.angle_gamma   90.00
#
_symmetry.space_group_name_H-M   'P 1'
#
loop_
_entity.id
_entity.type
_entity.pdbx_description
1 polymer ?
#
loop_
_entity_poly.entity_id
_entity_poly.type
_entity_poly.pdbx_seq_one_letter_code
_entity_poly.pdbx_strand_id
1 'polypeptide(L)'
;MAQIEQSDKGKKKKGAQKKMSIHVDFTPMVDMNMLLITFFMLCTTMIKSQTLQITLPTNEKVDQTEMNKAKESEAITMIVTTERDAEGNIKKDENGKPKNIVYFYAGKPQLVGDAASGAIDDSNLEQAEFLGNEEGAARGIRKILHNRNKQVLEKIDKLKAQWRNKEFSTNKDMNDSIYQAKAKEVRNDSTLTRPVVVIKATPEASWESLIGALDEMQINQISRYQIDNMNHMDTLMIEAFKRKNNR
;
A
#
# COMPACT_ATOMS: atom_id res chain seq x y z
N MET A 1 -47.97 -12.65 -15.81
CA MET A 1 -49.00 -13.67 -16.13
C MET A 1 -49.38 -13.48 -17.61
N ALA A 2 -48.86 -14.29 -18.50
CA ALA A 2 -49.28 -14.32 -19.90
C ALA A 2 -49.94 -15.69 -20.14
N GLN A 3 -51.25 -15.73 -20.05
CA GLN A 3 -52.04 -16.87 -20.45
C GLN A 3 -52.35 -16.74 -21.93
N ILE A 4 -51.89 -17.69 -22.73
CA ILE A 4 -52.34 -17.86 -24.11
C ILE A 4 -53.46 -18.92 -24.07
N GLU A 5 -54.70 -18.44 -24.12
CA GLU A 5 -55.83 -19.31 -24.38
C GLU A 5 -55.92 -19.63 -25.87
N GLN A 6 -55.62 -20.85 -26.26
CA GLN A 6 -55.97 -21.39 -27.55
C GLN A 6 -57.31 -22.14 -27.44
N SER A 7 -58.36 -21.50 -27.91
CA SER A 7 -59.68 -22.10 -28.06
C SER A 7 -59.71 -22.93 -29.35
N ASP A 8 -59.68 -24.25 -29.23
CA ASP A 8 -59.89 -25.16 -30.36
C ASP A 8 -61.31 -25.76 -30.29
N LYS A 9 -62.18 -25.25 -31.16
CA LYS A 9 -63.49 -25.86 -31.43
C LYS A 9 -63.33 -26.93 -32.50
N GLY A 10 -62.92 -28.15 -32.12
CA GLY A 10 -62.85 -29.31 -33.00
C GLY A 10 -63.86 -30.42 -32.62
N LYS A 11 -64.70 -30.85 -33.57
CA LYS A 11 -65.75 -31.91 -33.45
C LYS A 11 -65.24 -33.20 -32.82
N LYS A 12 -65.95 -33.68 -31.79
CA LYS A 12 -65.67 -34.93 -31.11
C LYS A 12 -65.71 -36.13 -32.06
N LYS A 13 -64.53 -36.69 -32.39
CA LYS A 13 -64.41 -38.06 -32.89
C LYS A 13 -64.22 -39.00 -31.68
N LYS A 14 -65.14 -40.03 -31.57
CA LYS A 14 -65.04 -41.09 -30.59
C LYS A 14 -63.67 -41.84 -30.83
N GLY A 15 -62.79 -41.87 -29.80
CA GLY A 15 -61.56 -42.64 -29.82
C GLY A 15 -60.22 -41.82 -29.80
N ALA A 16 -60.32 -40.51 -29.77
CA ALA A 16 -59.10 -39.74 -29.69
C ALA A 16 -58.56 -39.66 -28.26
N GLN A 17 -57.31 -40.10 -28.02
CA GLN A 17 -56.60 -39.91 -26.75
C GLN A 17 -56.59 -38.42 -26.38
N LYS A 18 -57.03 -38.14 -25.17
CA LYS A 18 -57.01 -36.77 -24.62
C LYS A 18 -55.56 -36.29 -24.60
N LYS A 19 -55.22 -35.37 -25.49
CA LYS A 19 -53.93 -34.69 -25.41
C LYS A 19 -53.83 -33.94 -24.09
N MET A 20 -53.04 -34.44 -23.17
CA MET A 20 -52.68 -33.71 -21.96
C MET A 20 -51.82 -32.52 -22.40
N SER A 21 -52.29 -31.30 -22.22
CA SER A 21 -51.47 -30.09 -22.36
C SER A 21 -50.50 -30.09 -21.17
N ILE A 22 -49.26 -30.37 -21.43
CA ILE A 22 -48.21 -30.24 -20.43
C ILE A 22 -47.98 -28.74 -20.23
N HIS A 23 -48.53 -28.19 -19.17
CA HIS A 23 -48.18 -26.84 -18.72
C HIS A 23 -46.86 -26.95 -17.98
N VAL A 24 -45.81 -26.52 -18.62
CA VAL A 24 -44.53 -26.37 -17.96
C VAL A 24 -44.58 -25.06 -17.18
N ASP A 25 -44.56 -25.16 -15.86
CA ASP A 25 -44.45 -24.00 -14.96
C ASP A 25 -43.01 -23.55 -14.90
N PHE A 26 -42.74 -22.39 -15.46
CA PHE A 26 -41.40 -21.79 -15.47
C PHE A 26 -41.09 -20.98 -14.19
N THR A 27 -42.04 -20.81 -13.29
CA THR A 27 -41.90 -20.03 -12.07
C THR A 27 -40.68 -20.44 -11.22
N PRO A 28 -40.47 -21.76 -10.95
CA PRO A 28 -39.30 -22.17 -10.18
C PRO A 28 -37.95 -21.89 -10.89
N MET A 29 -37.94 -21.93 -12.22
CA MET A 29 -36.76 -21.68 -13.01
C MET A 29 -36.38 -20.19 -12.98
N VAL A 30 -37.37 -19.29 -13.02
CA VAL A 30 -37.15 -17.83 -12.91
C VAL A 30 -36.69 -17.48 -11.50
N ASP A 31 -37.26 -18.10 -10.47
CA ASP A 31 -36.89 -17.85 -9.07
C ASP A 31 -35.43 -18.26 -8.80
N MET A 32 -35.01 -19.44 -9.27
CA MET A 32 -33.62 -19.86 -9.19
C MET A 32 -32.64 -18.88 -9.91
N ASN A 33 -33.04 -18.38 -11.09
CA ASN A 33 -32.22 -17.37 -11.79
C ASN A 33 -32.11 -16.04 -11.00
N MET A 34 -33.22 -15.60 -10.42
CA MET A 34 -33.22 -14.39 -9.59
C MET A 34 -32.36 -14.54 -8.35
N LEU A 35 -32.46 -15.70 -7.66
CA LEU A 35 -31.60 -16.00 -6.51
C LEU A 35 -30.11 -16.03 -6.90
N LEU A 36 -29.76 -16.58 -8.06
CA LEU A 36 -28.41 -16.66 -8.56
C LEU A 36 -27.88 -15.27 -8.90
N ILE A 37 -28.67 -14.42 -9.56
CA ILE A 37 -28.29 -13.04 -9.87
C ILE A 37 -28.11 -12.23 -8.59
N THR A 38 -29.02 -12.32 -7.62
CA THR A 38 -28.92 -11.60 -6.35
C THR A 38 -27.70 -12.05 -5.55
N PHE A 39 -27.39 -13.35 -5.55
CA PHE A 39 -26.18 -13.88 -4.93
C PHE A 39 -24.91 -13.32 -5.56
N PHE A 40 -24.80 -13.31 -6.88
CA PHE A 40 -23.65 -12.72 -7.56
C PHE A 40 -23.53 -11.21 -7.32
N MET A 41 -24.66 -10.50 -7.32
CA MET A 41 -24.66 -9.06 -6.99
C MET A 41 -24.17 -8.82 -5.57
N LEU A 42 -24.60 -9.61 -4.59
CA LEU A 42 -24.11 -9.51 -3.20
C LEU A 42 -22.61 -9.84 -3.12
N CYS A 43 -22.16 -10.91 -3.78
CA CYS A 43 -20.74 -11.27 -3.79
C CYS A 43 -19.87 -10.18 -4.41
N THR A 44 -20.29 -9.59 -5.53
CA THR A 44 -19.51 -8.53 -6.20
C THR A 44 -19.51 -7.23 -5.42
N THR A 45 -20.58 -6.88 -4.71
CA THR A 45 -20.64 -5.67 -3.87
C THR A 45 -19.85 -5.80 -2.56
N MET A 46 -19.68 -7.03 -2.04
CA MET A 46 -18.87 -7.28 -0.84
C MET A 46 -17.36 -7.34 -1.13
N ILE A 47 -16.96 -7.62 -2.35
CA ILE A 47 -15.55 -7.54 -2.76
C ILE A 47 -15.20 -6.06 -2.97
N LYS A 48 -15.12 -5.28 -1.89
CA LYS A 48 -14.30 -4.07 -1.88
C LYS A 48 -12.86 -4.55 -1.92
N SER A 49 -12.31 -4.63 -3.12
CA SER A 49 -10.87 -4.78 -3.27
C SER A 49 -10.23 -3.61 -2.53
N GLN A 50 -9.60 -3.88 -1.41
CA GLN A 50 -8.64 -2.96 -0.81
C GLN A 50 -7.43 -2.95 -1.75
N THR A 51 -7.60 -2.33 -2.90
CA THR A 51 -6.45 -1.99 -3.73
C THR A 51 -5.64 -1.00 -2.91
N LEU A 52 -4.45 -1.43 -2.54
CA LEU A 52 -3.42 -0.53 -2.08
C LEU A 52 -3.31 0.54 -3.19
N GLN A 53 -3.82 1.73 -2.94
CA GLN A 53 -3.62 2.84 -3.85
C GLN A 53 -2.16 3.27 -3.71
N ILE A 54 -1.29 2.52 -4.37
CA ILE A 54 0.07 2.96 -4.62
C ILE A 54 -0.10 4.11 -5.61
N THR A 55 -0.18 5.32 -5.10
CA THR A 55 0.04 6.50 -5.91
C THR A 55 1.52 6.47 -6.28
N LEU A 56 1.84 5.75 -7.37
CA LEU A 56 3.13 5.95 -8.01
C LEU A 56 3.22 7.44 -8.30
N PRO A 57 4.27 8.12 -7.83
CA PRO A 57 4.52 9.48 -8.27
C PRO A 57 4.56 9.44 -9.79
N THR A 58 3.66 10.17 -10.43
CA THR A 58 3.69 10.37 -11.86
C THR A 58 5.10 10.83 -12.19
N ASN A 59 5.75 10.19 -13.15
CA ASN A 59 7.03 10.61 -13.74
C ASN A 59 6.85 11.91 -14.56
N GLU A 60 5.96 12.80 -14.13
CA GLU A 60 6.05 14.19 -14.53
C GLU A 60 7.41 14.64 -14.03
N LYS A 61 8.24 15.04 -14.96
CA LYS A 61 9.49 15.75 -14.69
C LYS A 61 9.10 16.98 -13.86
N VAL A 62 8.93 16.75 -12.56
CA VAL A 62 8.87 17.82 -11.58
C VAL A 62 10.18 18.53 -11.77
N ASP A 63 10.12 19.79 -12.17
CA ASP A 63 11.28 20.59 -12.46
C ASP A 63 12.32 20.34 -11.38
N GLN A 64 13.49 19.87 -11.78
CA GLN A 64 14.62 19.55 -10.88
C GLN A 64 14.97 20.73 -9.95
N THR A 65 14.52 21.92 -10.30
CA THR A 65 14.59 23.14 -9.50
C THR A 65 13.70 23.14 -8.25
N GLU A 66 12.57 22.44 -8.24
CA GLU A 66 11.75 22.35 -7.02
C GLU A 66 12.18 21.21 -6.09
N MET A 67 12.73 20.13 -6.63
CA MET A 67 13.37 19.09 -5.81
C MET A 67 14.64 19.59 -5.11
N ASN A 68 15.38 20.49 -5.72
CA ASN A 68 16.56 21.14 -5.11
C ASN A 68 16.19 22.11 -3.99
N LYS A 69 14.93 22.53 -3.87
CA LYS A 69 14.44 23.42 -2.81
C LYS A 69 13.85 22.71 -1.60
N ALA A 70 13.57 21.40 -1.70
CA ALA A 70 13.36 20.61 -0.49
C ALA A 70 14.68 20.68 0.29
N LYS A 71 14.64 21.28 1.48
CA LYS A 71 15.82 21.39 2.34
C LYS A 71 16.50 20.03 2.36
N GLU A 72 17.76 19.96 1.97
CA GLU A 72 18.53 18.71 1.89
C GLU A 72 18.39 17.85 3.16
N SER A 73 18.16 18.50 4.29
CA SER A 73 17.92 17.87 5.59
C SER A 73 16.56 17.12 5.71
N GLU A 74 15.62 17.34 4.80
CA GLU A 74 14.27 16.69 4.83
C GLU A 74 14.22 15.41 3.98
N ALA A 75 15.19 15.21 3.08
CA ALA A 75 15.29 14.01 2.27
C ALA A 75 15.79 12.83 3.10
N ILE A 76 15.17 11.67 2.94
CA ILE A 76 15.62 10.39 3.52
C ILE A 76 15.71 9.39 2.38
N THR A 77 16.87 8.77 2.23
CA THR A 77 17.01 7.62 1.34
C THR A 77 16.97 6.34 2.17
N MET A 78 16.11 5.43 1.77
CA MET A 78 15.93 4.11 2.39
C MET A 78 16.33 3.04 1.38
N ILE A 79 17.27 2.18 1.74
CA ILE A 79 17.72 1.07 0.91
C ILE A 79 17.27 -0.22 1.60
N VAL A 80 16.30 -0.90 1.01
CA VAL A 80 15.74 -2.14 1.55
C VAL A 80 16.55 -3.35 1.08
N THR A 81 16.82 -4.27 1.98
CA THR A 81 17.52 -5.54 1.71
C THR A 81 16.95 -6.65 2.56
N THR A 82 17.19 -7.90 2.16
CA THR A 82 16.83 -9.08 2.93
C THR A 82 18.10 -9.87 3.21
N GLU A 83 18.33 -10.22 4.47
CA GLU A 83 19.48 -11.05 4.81
C GLU A 83 19.36 -12.44 4.20
N ARG A 84 20.46 -12.88 3.57
CA ARG A 84 20.60 -14.24 3.04
C ARG A 84 21.76 -14.95 3.71
N ASP A 85 21.66 -16.25 3.79
CA ASP A 85 22.78 -17.10 4.24
C ASP A 85 23.81 -17.30 3.11
N ALA A 86 24.89 -18.01 3.40
CA ALA A 86 25.95 -18.32 2.44
C ALA A 86 25.46 -19.18 1.26
N GLU A 87 24.32 -19.83 1.40
CA GLU A 87 23.69 -20.69 0.41
C GLU A 87 22.66 -19.94 -0.44
N GLY A 88 22.43 -18.63 -0.17
CA GLY A 88 21.50 -17.77 -0.88
C GLY A 88 20.04 -17.84 -0.39
N ASN A 89 19.76 -18.63 0.64
CA ASN A 89 18.42 -18.72 1.21
C ASN A 89 18.13 -17.50 2.10
N ILE A 90 16.88 -17.10 2.19
CA ILE A 90 16.45 -16.00 3.03
C ILE A 90 16.56 -16.41 4.50
N LYS A 91 17.35 -15.66 5.28
CA LYS A 91 17.38 -15.83 6.74
C LYS A 91 16.02 -15.42 7.32
N LYS A 92 15.56 -16.21 8.28
CA LYS A 92 14.32 -15.95 9.01
C LYS A 92 14.62 -15.49 10.42
N ASP A 93 13.76 -14.66 10.97
CA ASP A 93 13.77 -14.26 12.36
C ASP A 93 13.23 -15.39 13.27
N GLU A 94 13.18 -15.14 14.59
CA GLU A 94 12.65 -16.09 15.58
C GLU A 94 11.17 -16.45 15.32
N ASN A 95 10.43 -15.61 14.60
CA ASN A 95 9.03 -15.80 14.23
C ASN A 95 8.85 -16.48 12.86
N GLY A 96 9.93 -16.91 12.22
CA GLY A 96 9.92 -17.53 10.90
C GLY A 96 9.69 -16.59 9.72
N LYS A 97 9.72 -15.27 9.93
CA LYS A 97 9.59 -14.26 8.89
C LYS A 97 10.94 -13.91 8.26
N PRO A 98 10.98 -13.48 6.99
CA PRO A 98 12.19 -12.96 6.37
C PRO A 98 12.82 -11.84 7.19
N LYS A 99 14.12 -11.93 7.44
CA LYS A 99 14.85 -10.88 8.14
C LYS A 99 15.14 -9.73 7.17
N ASN A 100 14.24 -8.76 7.14
CA ASN A 100 14.32 -7.58 6.29
C ASN A 100 14.99 -6.43 7.03
N ILE A 101 16.00 -5.85 6.39
CA ILE A 101 16.81 -4.75 6.93
C ILE A 101 16.64 -3.53 6.04
N VAL A 102 16.64 -2.36 6.65
CA VAL A 102 16.64 -1.08 5.96
C VAL A 102 17.92 -0.33 6.33
N TYR A 103 18.70 -0.02 5.33
CA TYR A 103 19.75 0.99 5.46
C TYR A 103 19.15 2.34 5.10
N PHE A 104 19.46 3.37 5.86
CA PHE A 104 18.93 4.69 5.58
C PHE A 104 19.98 5.77 5.88
N TYR A 105 19.86 6.88 5.17
CA TYR A 105 20.60 8.10 5.45
C TYR A 105 19.74 9.33 5.17
N ALA A 106 20.06 10.41 5.86
CA ALA A 106 19.38 11.68 5.70
C ALA A 106 20.20 12.63 4.83
N GLY A 107 19.55 13.35 3.95
CA GLY A 107 20.18 14.32 3.06
C GLY A 107 21.01 13.68 1.96
N LYS A 108 22.19 14.26 1.70
CA LYS A 108 23.14 13.74 0.71
C LYS A 108 23.97 12.58 1.28
N PRO A 109 24.34 11.60 0.44
CA PRO A 109 25.29 10.58 0.85
C PRO A 109 26.62 11.23 1.23
N GLN A 110 27.09 10.94 2.43
CA GLN A 110 28.39 11.39 2.93
C GLN A 110 29.30 10.19 3.04
N LEU A 111 30.45 10.28 2.41
CA LEU A 111 31.44 9.23 2.38
C LEU A 111 32.76 9.83 2.91
N VAL A 112 33.40 9.11 3.81
CA VAL A 112 34.75 9.39 4.28
C VAL A 112 35.65 8.36 3.66
N GLY A 113 36.60 8.82 2.81
CA GLY A 113 37.46 7.93 2.05
C GLY A 113 37.53 8.32 0.57
N ASP A 114 38.27 7.56 -0.22
CA ASP A 114 38.39 7.77 -1.66
C ASP A 114 37.38 6.87 -2.42
N ALA A 115 36.30 7.50 -2.86
CA ALA A 115 35.25 6.81 -3.62
C ALA A 115 35.72 6.26 -4.98
N ALA A 116 36.76 6.88 -5.56
CA ALA A 116 37.32 6.46 -6.85
C ALA A 116 38.11 5.15 -6.74
N SER A 117 38.77 4.94 -5.59
CA SER A 117 39.52 3.70 -5.30
C SER A 117 38.65 2.64 -4.61
N GLY A 118 37.40 2.96 -4.25
CA GLY A 118 36.54 2.08 -3.45
C GLY A 118 36.96 1.93 -1.99
N ALA A 119 37.94 2.74 -1.54
CA ALA A 119 38.42 2.74 -0.16
C ALA A 119 37.62 3.73 0.68
N ILE A 120 36.38 3.31 1.03
CA ILE A 120 35.49 4.07 1.92
C ILE A 120 35.60 3.51 3.32
N ASP A 121 35.98 4.38 4.25
CA ASP A 121 36.19 4.03 5.67
C ASP A 121 34.93 4.23 6.52
N ASP A 122 34.14 5.26 6.19
CA ASP A 122 32.89 5.56 6.90
C ASP A 122 31.84 6.23 5.99
N SER A 123 30.57 6.18 6.41
CA SER A 123 29.46 6.82 5.72
C SER A 123 28.39 7.21 6.75
N ASN A 124 27.50 8.11 6.36
CA ASN A 124 26.32 8.47 7.17
C ASN A 124 25.17 7.45 7.08
N LEU A 125 25.49 6.22 6.71
CA LEU A 125 24.52 5.12 6.60
C LEU A 125 24.22 4.55 7.99
N GLU A 126 22.95 4.43 8.30
CA GLU A 126 22.45 3.79 9.52
C GLU A 126 21.61 2.57 9.14
N GLN A 127 21.49 1.63 10.07
CA GLN A 127 20.69 0.43 9.90
C GLN A 127 19.47 0.47 10.81
N ALA A 128 18.33 0.05 10.29
CA ALA A 128 17.10 -0.16 11.03
C ALA A 128 16.38 -1.41 10.54
N GLU A 129 15.44 -1.90 11.33
CA GLU A 129 14.61 -3.05 11.01
C GLU A 129 13.14 -2.63 10.93
N PHE A 130 12.31 -3.46 10.27
CA PHE A 130 10.86 -3.30 10.22
C PHE A 130 10.20 -3.89 11.49
N LEU A 131 10.42 -3.27 12.64
CA LEU A 131 9.89 -3.77 13.92
C LEU A 131 8.43 -3.39 14.17
N GLY A 132 7.91 -2.41 13.45
CA GLY A 132 6.53 -1.95 13.63
C GLY A 132 6.30 -1.23 14.95
N ASN A 133 5.18 -1.53 15.60
CA ASN A 133 4.85 -1.04 16.94
C ASN A 133 4.97 -2.18 17.95
N GLU A 134 5.78 -1.98 18.97
CA GLU A 134 5.85 -2.86 20.14
C GLU A 134 5.45 -2.08 21.39
N GLU A 135 4.61 -2.66 22.22
CA GLU A 135 4.10 -2.04 23.46
C GLU A 135 3.48 -0.64 23.24
N GLY A 136 2.90 -0.40 22.05
CA GLY A 136 2.29 0.88 21.69
C GLY A 136 3.27 1.96 21.21
N ALA A 137 4.57 1.70 21.19
CA ALA A 137 5.59 2.61 20.70
C ALA A 137 6.14 2.18 19.32
N ALA A 138 6.38 3.16 18.44
CA ALA A 138 7.03 2.93 17.16
C ALA A 138 8.52 2.59 17.36
N ARG A 139 8.99 1.51 16.71
CA ARG A 139 10.40 1.07 16.76
C ARG A 139 11.00 0.97 15.35
N GLY A 140 12.32 0.84 15.29
CA GLY A 140 13.05 0.71 14.03
C GLY A 140 12.83 1.90 13.10
N ILE A 141 12.68 1.61 11.82
CA ILE A 141 12.49 2.66 10.80
C ILE A 141 11.21 3.47 11.00
N ARG A 142 10.15 2.86 11.55
CA ARG A 142 8.89 3.54 11.86
C ARG A 142 9.07 4.71 12.80
N LYS A 143 9.88 4.56 13.85
CA LYS A 143 10.17 5.63 14.80
C LYS A 143 10.85 6.83 14.14
N ILE A 144 11.76 6.56 13.21
CA ILE A 144 12.53 7.59 12.51
C ILE A 144 11.58 8.39 11.60
N LEU A 145 10.77 7.69 10.80
CA LEU A 145 9.79 8.31 9.92
C LEU A 145 8.71 9.07 10.69
N HIS A 146 8.22 8.49 11.78
CA HIS A 146 7.25 9.13 12.66
C HIS A 146 7.78 10.45 13.22
N ASN A 147 9.00 10.47 13.73
CA ASN A 147 9.61 11.67 14.30
C ASN A 147 9.79 12.77 13.24
N ARG A 148 10.14 12.38 12.00
CA ARG A 148 10.31 13.32 10.89
C ARG A 148 9.01 13.89 10.36
N ASN A 149 7.91 13.15 10.46
CA ASN A 149 6.58 13.56 9.99
C ASN A 149 5.60 13.92 11.12
N LYS A 150 6.12 14.17 12.32
CA LYS A 150 5.33 14.40 13.54
C LYS A 150 4.26 15.48 13.39
N GLN A 151 4.60 16.60 12.75
CA GLN A 151 3.66 17.73 12.58
C GLN A 151 2.42 17.35 11.74
N VAL A 152 2.62 16.58 10.67
CA VAL A 152 1.53 16.08 9.83
C VAL A 152 0.69 15.05 10.58
N LEU A 153 1.35 14.13 11.30
CA LEU A 153 0.67 13.10 12.09
C LEU A 153 -0.22 13.69 13.17
N GLU A 154 0.25 14.67 13.94
CA GLU A 154 -0.54 15.35 14.97
C GLU A 154 -1.79 16.03 14.38
N LYS A 155 -1.69 16.66 13.20
CA LYS A 155 -2.86 17.24 12.53
C LYS A 155 -3.83 16.17 12.05
N ILE A 156 -3.32 15.08 11.48
CA ILE A 156 -4.15 13.97 10.99
C ILE A 156 -4.83 13.24 12.16
N ASP A 157 -4.17 13.06 13.28
CA ASP A 157 -4.76 12.45 14.47
C ASP A 157 -5.93 13.29 15.03
N LYS A 158 -5.81 14.62 15.02
CA LYS A 158 -6.92 15.52 15.35
C LYS A 158 -8.09 15.36 14.39
N LEU A 159 -7.84 15.32 13.07
CA LEU A 159 -8.87 15.06 12.08
C LEU A 159 -9.52 13.68 12.25
N LYS A 160 -8.74 12.68 12.62
CA LYS A 160 -9.23 11.32 12.88
C LYS A 160 -10.12 11.24 14.11
N ALA A 161 -9.83 12.04 15.15
CA ALA A 161 -10.69 12.17 16.32
C ALA A 161 -12.03 12.80 15.92
N GLN A 162 -12.03 13.89 15.15
CA GLN A 162 -13.24 14.53 14.63
C GLN A 162 -14.07 13.59 13.74
N TRP A 163 -13.40 12.82 12.88
CA TRP A 163 -14.06 11.82 12.06
C TRP A 163 -14.75 10.73 12.90
N ARG A 164 -14.08 10.22 13.93
CA ARG A 164 -14.66 9.22 14.86
C ARG A 164 -15.88 9.76 15.58
N ASN A 165 -15.85 11.03 15.98
CA ASN A 165 -16.96 11.73 16.63
C ASN A 165 -18.08 12.11 15.63
N LYS A 166 -17.93 11.81 14.33
CA LYS A 166 -18.87 12.17 13.27
C LYS A 166 -19.14 13.69 13.16
N GLU A 167 -18.14 14.51 13.48
CA GLU A 167 -18.27 15.97 13.48
C GLU A 167 -18.44 16.55 12.07
N PHE A 168 -17.97 15.84 11.01
CA PHE A 168 -18.08 16.33 9.64
C PHE A 168 -19.45 16.02 9.02
N SER A 169 -20.05 14.87 9.32
CA SER A 169 -21.39 14.48 8.86
C SER A 169 -21.91 13.27 9.63
N THR A 170 -23.23 13.22 9.81
CA THR A 170 -23.92 12.06 10.39
C THR A 170 -23.94 10.88 9.40
N ASN A 171 -23.94 11.16 8.09
CA ASN A 171 -23.86 10.16 7.05
C ASN A 171 -22.42 9.62 6.96
N LYS A 172 -22.27 8.27 7.05
CA LYS A 172 -20.96 7.62 7.07
C LYS A 172 -20.13 7.90 5.81
N ASP A 173 -20.72 7.73 4.62
CA ASP A 173 -19.99 7.89 3.35
C ASP A 173 -19.55 9.35 3.14
N MET A 174 -20.39 10.30 3.55
CA MET A 174 -20.07 11.71 3.49
C MET A 174 -18.99 12.08 4.51
N ASN A 175 -19.06 11.54 5.73
CA ASN A 175 -18.06 11.73 6.76
C ASN A 175 -16.69 11.21 6.32
N ASP A 176 -16.66 10.02 5.71
CA ASP A 176 -15.44 9.40 5.18
C ASP A 176 -14.84 10.24 4.02
N SER A 177 -15.68 10.73 3.11
CA SER A 177 -15.26 11.56 1.97
C SER A 177 -14.64 12.89 2.43
N ILE A 178 -15.27 13.57 3.39
CA ILE A 178 -14.76 14.83 3.96
C ILE A 178 -13.44 14.60 4.70
N TYR A 179 -13.36 13.51 5.48
CA TYR A 179 -12.11 13.16 6.16
C TYR A 179 -10.97 12.92 5.17
N GLN A 180 -11.22 12.16 4.09
CA GLN A 180 -10.21 11.89 3.06
C GLN A 180 -9.74 13.17 2.37
N ALA A 181 -10.66 14.07 2.03
CA ALA A 181 -10.32 15.36 1.41
C ALA A 181 -9.44 16.22 2.33
N LYS A 182 -9.83 16.38 3.61
CA LYS A 182 -9.06 17.14 4.59
C LYS A 182 -7.70 16.49 4.91
N ALA A 183 -7.64 15.16 5.02
CA ALA A 183 -6.39 14.45 5.24
C ALA A 183 -5.43 14.61 4.05
N LYS A 184 -5.94 14.63 2.82
CA LYS A 184 -5.16 14.92 1.61
C LYS A 184 -4.62 16.35 1.61
N GLU A 185 -5.42 17.32 2.02
CA GLU A 185 -5.02 18.72 2.15
C GLU A 185 -3.87 18.88 3.15
N VAL A 186 -3.98 18.29 4.35
CA VAL A 186 -2.92 18.32 5.36
C VAL A 186 -1.64 17.65 4.88
N ARG A 187 -1.75 16.51 4.17
CA ARG A 187 -0.58 15.83 3.59
C ARG A 187 0.12 16.65 2.51
N ASN A 188 -0.61 17.54 1.83
CA ASN A 188 -0.09 18.38 0.76
C ASN A 188 0.24 19.82 1.22
N ASP A 189 0.02 20.15 2.49
CA ASP A 189 0.30 21.47 3.05
C ASP A 189 1.80 21.78 2.98
N SER A 190 2.18 22.77 2.19
CA SER A 190 3.59 23.17 1.99
C SER A 190 4.19 23.93 3.16
N THR A 191 3.37 24.34 4.13
CA THR A 191 3.83 25.05 5.34
C THR A 191 4.39 24.10 6.40
N LEU A 192 4.10 22.80 6.28
CA LEU A 192 4.57 21.77 7.21
C LEU A 192 5.89 21.17 6.75
N THR A 193 6.73 20.83 7.73
CA THR A 193 7.92 20.01 7.48
C THR A 193 7.47 18.62 7.05
N ARG A 194 7.80 18.23 5.83
CA ARG A 194 7.39 16.95 5.24
C ARG A 194 8.60 16.23 4.68
N PRO A 195 8.90 15.02 5.14
CA PRO A 195 10.01 14.27 4.58
C PRO A 195 9.72 13.87 3.13
N VAL A 196 10.76 13.88 2.31
CA VAL A 196 10.78 13.26 0.99
C VAL A 196 11.56 11.96 1.12
N VAL A 197 10.92 10.84 0.79
CA VAL A 197 11.55 9.53 0.95
C VAL A 197 11.88 8.93 -0.41
N VAL A 198 13.13 8.54 -0.60
CA VAL A 198 13.57 7.77 -1.76
C VAL A 198 13.78 6.34 -1.33
N ILE A 199 13.01 5.42 -1.91
CA ILE A 199 13.08 3.99 -1.61
C ILE A 199 13.91 3.32 -2.72
N LYS A 200 14.95 2.62 -2.34
CA LYS A 200 15.80 1.83 -3.23
C LYS A 200 15.82 0.39 -2.75
N ALA A 201 15.90 -0.55 -3.67
CA ALA A 201 15.97 -1.97 -3.35
C ALA A 201 17.30 -2.56 -3.81
N THR A 202 17.93 -3.35 -2.95
CA THR A 202 19.10 -4.16 -3.38
C THR A 202 18.64 -5.31 -4.27
N PRO A 203 19.53 -5.89 -5.09
CA PRO A 203 19.20 -7.10 -5.85
C PRO A 203 18.80 -8.29 -4.96
N GLU A 204 19.22 -8.28 -3.69
CA GLU A 204 18.92 -9.31 -2.69
C GLU A 204 17.60 -9.08 -1.96
N ALA A 205 16.97 -7.90 -2.15
CA ALA A 205 15.73 -7.53 -1.48
C ALA A 205 14.58 -8.46 -1.84
N SER A 206 13.79 -8.84 -0.85
CA SER A 206 12.56 -9.57 -1.08
C SER A 206 11.44 -8.59 -1.47
N TRP A 207 10.45 -9.11 -2.19
CA TRP A 207 9.24 -8.33 -2.50
C TRP A 207 8.52 -7.85 -1.23
N GLU A 208 8.57 -8.66 -0.17
CA GLU A 208 8.02 -8.33 1.14
C GLU A 208 8.70 -7.11 1.77
N SER A 209 10.03 -6.97 1.65
CA SER A 209 10.75 -5.81 2.17
C SER A 209 10.37 -4.50 1.47
N LEU A 210 10.13 -4.55 0.16
CA LEU A 210 9.65 -3.39 -0.60
C LEU A 210 8.22 -3.00 -0.20
N ILE A 211 7.32 -3.99 -0.10
CA ILE A 211 5.95 -3.75 0.37
C ILE A 211 5.96 -3.19 1.80
N GLY A 212 6.80 -3.74 2.69
CA GLY A 212 6.97 -3.22 4.04
C GLY A 212 7.40 -1.75 4.07
N ALA A 213 8.32 -1.34 3.18
CA ALA A 213 8.69 0.07 3.07
C ALA A 213 7.53 0.95 2.59
N LEU A 214 6.71 0.48 1.64
CA LEU A 214 5.54 1.21 1.17
C LEU A 214 4.45 1.31 2.25
N ASP A 215 4.25 0.27 3.03
CA ASP A 215 3.33 0.28 4.17
C ASP A 215 3.77 1.31 5.22
N GLU A 216 5.07 1.41 5.50
CA GLU A 216 5.59 2.43 6.40
C GLU A 216 5.33 3.86 5.91
N MET A 217 5.35 4.10 4.59
CA MET A 217 4.96 5.41 4.04
C MET A 217 3.48 5.72 4.34
N GLN A 218 2.60 4.75 4.17
CA GLN A 218 1.16 4.92 4.45
C GLN A 218 0.89 5.10 5.95
N ILE A 219 1.52 4.28 6.80
CA ILE A 219 1.35 4.34 8.25
C ILE A 219 1.79 5.70 8.78
N ASN A 220 2.94 6.20 8.32
CA ASN A 220 3.47 7.49 8.72
C ASN A 220 2.90 8.67 7.90
N GLN A 221 1.87 8.44 7.06
CA GLN A 221 1.19 9.48 6.26
C GLN A 221 2.13 10.28 5.37
N ILE A 222 3.20 9.65 4.87
CA ILE A 222 4.17 10.26 3.96
C ILE A 222 3.64 10.15 2.54
N SER A 223 3.31 11.28 1.91
CA SER A 223 2.81 11.33 0.54
C SER A 223 3.90 11.56 -0.51
N ARG A 224 5.07 12.04 -0.09
CA ARG A 224 6.18 12.39 -0.98
C ARG A 224 7.26 11.32 -0.92
N TYR A 225 7.10 10.28 -1.72
CA TYR A 225 8.11 9.23 -1.86
C TYR A 225 8.27 8.85 -3.33
N GLN A 226 9.43 8.32 -3.67
CA GLN A 226 9.70 7.74 -4.98
C GLN A 226 10.47 6.44 -4.83
N ILE A 227 10.31 5.55 -5.79
CA ILE A 227 11.11 4.33 -5.90
C ILE A 227 12.16 4.59 -6.97
N ASP A 228 13.42 4.33 -6.64
CA ASP A 228 14.54 4.55 -7.53
C ASP A 228 15.47 3.33 -7.53
N ASN A 229 16.33 3.25 -8.54
CA ASN A 229 17.33 2.20 -8.64
C ASN A 229 18.54 2.52 -7.76
N MET A 230 19.21 1.47 -7.29
CA MET A 230 20.47 1.62 -6.60
C MET A 230 21.55 2.25 -7.50
N ASN A 231 22.30 3.17 -6.92
CA ASN A 231 23.48 3.75 -7.55
C ASN A 231 24.75 3.04 -7.06
N HIS A 232 25.83 3.15 -7.81
CA HIS A 232 27.14 2.63 -7.41
C HIS A 232 27.58 3.14 -6.02
N MET A 233 27.28 4.40 -5.71
CA MET A 233 27.58 5.00 -4.40
C MET A 233 26.84 4.30 -3.26
N ASP A 234 25.59 3.94 -3.46
CA ASP A 234 24.81 3.22 -2.45
C ASP A 234 25.43 1.84 -2.14
N THR A 235 25.94 1.16 -3.17
CA THR A 235 26.62 -0.14 -3.01
C THR A 235 27.89 0.01 -2.18
N LEU A 236 28.72 1.01 -2.50
CA LEU A 236 29.94 1.30 -1.75
C LEU A 236 29.66 1.65 -0.28
N MET A 237 28.61 2.41 -0.01
CA MET A 237 28.20 2.76 1.35
C MET A 237 27.77 1.52 2.16
N ILE A 238 27.03 0.62 1.56
CA ILE A 238 26.59 -0.63 2.22
C ILE A 238 27.81 -1.53 2.49
N GLU A 239 28.74 -1.65 1.55
CA GLU A 239 29.95 -2.42 1.74
C GLU A 239 30.84 -1.85 2.86
N ALA A 240 31.01 -0.52 2.89
CA ALA A 240 31.76 0.15 3.96
C ALA A 240 31.09 -0.10 5.33
N PHE A 241 29.77 0.02 5.40
CA PHE A 241 29.02 -0.25 6.63
C PHE A 241 29.17 -1.71 7.10
N LYS A 242 29.07 -2.67 6.18
CA LYS A 242 29.27 -4.09 6.48
C LYS A 242 30.69 -4.39 6.96
N ARG A 243 31.72 -3.78 6.35
CA ARG A 243 33.14 -3.91 6.79
C ARG A 243 33.36 -3.33 8.19
N LYS A 244 32.72 -2.20 8.50
CA LYS A 244 32.82 -1.56 9.82
C LYS A 244 32.17 -2.41 10.91
N ASN A 245 31.04 -3.03 10.66
CA ASN A 245 30.32 -3.84 11.64
C ASN A 245 30.86 -5.28 11.78
N ASN A 246 31.65 -5.75 10.82
CA ASN A 246 32.32 -7.06 10.91
C ASN A 246 33.73 -6.99 11.55
N ARG A 247 34.17 -5.83 12.00
CA ARG A 247 35.38 -5.61 12.81
C ARG A 247 35.02 -5.56 14.29
#